data_24e93653836ed7a3909450bc6241a85f
#
_entry.id   24e93653836ed7a3909450bc6241a85f
#
_cell.length_a   1.000
_cell.length_b   1.000
_cell.length_c   1.000
_cell.angle_alpha   90.00
_cell.angle_beta   90.00
_cell.angle_gamma   90.00
#
_symmetry.space_group_name_H-M   'P 1'
#
loop_
_entity.id
_entity.type
_entity.pdbx_description
1 polymer ?
#
loop_
_entity_poly.entity_id
_entity_poly.type
_entity_poly.pdbx_seq_one_letter_code
_entity_poly.pdbx_strand_id
1 'polypeptide(L)'
;KYLIKNQNDALVKNHLKDSLMSLYDLRISIFGQEGYVLGLKGADMLKYFPDKIDESFQILKKSVELEGSKSKASALVAYFHSATKKFESGLLEKSDVLEVYSIVSSIIDDNLSKGGKSEKFYLKAFEKIEKLFVPFASCDDLVTMFNEKYNSDKDNLILNKQIVKV
;
A
#
# COMPACT_ATOMS: atom_id res chain seq x y z
N LYS A 1 -19.97 -3.18 -1.89
CA LYS A 1 -19.02 -4.33 -1.87
C LYS A 1 -19.75 -5.69 -1.76
N TYR A 2 -20.67 -5.87 -0.81
CA TYR A 2 -21.43 -7.11 -0.69
C TYR A 2 -22.23 -7.44 -1.98
N LEU A 3 -22.95 -6.47 -2.52
CA LEU A 3 -23.70 -6.61 -3.77
C LEU A 3 -22.79 -6.95 -4.96
N ILE A 4 -21.64 -6.32 -5.09
CA ILE A 4 -20.67 -6.63 -6.15
C ILE A 4 -20.20 -8.08 -6.06
N LYS A 5 -19.92 -8.58 -4.86
CA LYS A 5 -19.45 -9.94 -4.64
C LYS A 5 -20.50 -10.99 -5.02
N ASN A 6 -21.76 -10.71 -4.74
CA ASN A 6 -22.88 -11.67 -4.90
C ASN A 6 -23.70 -11.46 -6.18
N GLN A 7 -23.31 -10.49 -7.03
CA GLN A 7 -24.01 -10.25 -8.31
C GLN A 7 -23.42 -11.15 -9.41
N ASN A 8 -24.28 -11.89 -10.08
CA ASN A 8 -23.92 -12.78 -11.19
C ASN A 8 -24.04 -12.09 -12.56
N ASP A 9 -24.94 -11.11 -12.71
CA ASP A 9 -25.07 -10.33 -13.93
C ASP A 9 -23.89 -9.39 -14.10
N ALA A 10 -23.14 -9.52 -15.19
CA ALA A 10 -21.90 -8.77 -15.43
C ALA A 10 -22.15 -7.27 -15.63
N LEU A 11 -23.26 -6.88 -16.30
CA LEU A 11 -23.59 -5.48 -16.52
C LEU A 11 -23.97 -4.80 -15.22
N VAL A 12 -24.84 -5.42 -14.42
CA VAL A 12 -25.23 -4.92 -13.10
C VAL A 12 -24.01 -4.83 -12.18
N LYS A 13 -23.12 -5.84 -12.21
CA LYS A 13 -21.89 -5.85 -11.44
C LYS A 13 -20.96 -4.70 -11.79
N ASN A 14 -20.82 -4.36 -13.08
CA ASN A 14 -20.00 -3.24 -13.52
C ASN A 14 -20.61 -1.90 -13.06
N HIS A 15 -21.92 -1.70 -13.23
CA HIS A 15 -22.60 -0.52 -12.69
C HIS A 15 -22.44 -0.35 -11.17
N LEU A 16 -22.45 -1.45 -10.42
CA LEU A 16 -22.20 -1.41 -8.97
C LEU A 16 -20.76 -1.01 -8.63
N LYS A 17 -19.78 -1.44 -9.44
CA LYS A 17 -18.37 -1.03 -9.26
C LYS A 17 -18.21 0.48 -9.53
N ASP A 18 -18.78 0.99 -10.62
CA ASP A 18 -18.74 2.42 -10.97
C ASP A 18 -19.44 3.27 -9.90
N SER A 19 -20.60 2.82 -9.43
CA SER A 19 -21.32 3.46 -8.33
C SER A 19 -20.50 3.49 -7.04
N LEU A 20 -19.74 2.43 -6.76
CA LEU A 20 -18.85 2.41 -5.59
C LEU A 20 -17.75 3.47 -5.70
N MET A 21 -17.15 3.67 -6.89
CA MET A 21 -16.13 4.71 -7.09
C MET A 21 -16.73 6.10 -6.90
N SER A 22 -17.90 6.36 -7.48
CA SER A 22 -18.63 7.64 -7.33
C SER A 22 -19.02 7.92 -5.87
N LEU A 23 -19.35 6.90 -5.09
CA LEU A 23 -19.65 7.06 -3.66
C LEU A 23 -18.43 7.50 -2.84
N TYR A 24 -17.22 7.09 -3.22
CA TYR A 24 -16.01 7.61 -2.57
C TYR A 24 -15.82 9.10 -2.87
N ASP A 25 -16.03 9.53 -4.12
CA ASP A 25 -15.90 10.94 -4.50
C ASP A 25 -16.96 11.80 -3.80
N LEU A 26 -18.20 11.33 -3.75
CA LEU A 26 -19.27 11.98 -2.99
C LEU A 26 -18.94 12.07 -1.50
N ARG A 27 -18.37 11.01 -0.92
CA ARG A 27 -17.95 11.03 0.49
C ARG A 27 -16.88 12.07 0.75
N ILE A 28 -15.90 12.20 -0.13
CA ILE A 28 -14.85 13.23 -0.01
C ILE A 28 -15.48 14.63 -0.08
N SER A 29 -16.38 14.86 -1.04
CA SER A 29 -17.02 16.18 -1.22
C SER A 29 -17.88 16.61 -0.04
N ILE A 30 -18.54 15.67 0.65
CA ILE A 30 -19.45 15.98 1.77
C ILE A 30 -18.71 16.03 3.11
N PHE A 31 -17.81 15.07 3.36
CA PHE A 31 -17.23 14.85 4.68
C PHE A 31 -15.73 15.14 4.75
N GLY A 32 -15.07 15.40 3.64
CA GLY A 32 -13.62 15.53 3.59
C GLY A 32 -12.91 14.19 3.84
N GLN A 33 -11.85 14.21 4.64
CA GLN A 33 -10.99 13.04 4.92
C GLN A 33 -10.39 12.44 3.63
N GLU A 34 -9.99 13.32 2.70
CA GLU A 34 -9.58 12.94 1.35
C GLU A 34 -8.53 11.82 1.36
N GLY A 35 -7.43 11.98 2.08
CA GLY A 35 -6.36 11.00 2.13
C GLY A 35 -6.83 9.61 2.54
N TYR A 36 -7.61 9.53 3.63
CA TYR A 36 -8.17 8.26 4.11
C TYR A 36 -9.12 7.62 3.08
N VAL A 37 -10.01 8.40 2.48
CA VAL A 37 -11.01 7.89 1.53
C VAL A 37 -10.36 7.46 0.22
N LEU A 38 -9.34 8.19 -0.25
CA LEU A 38 -8.55 7.79 -1.41
C LEU A 38 -7.85 6.44 -1.19
N GLY A 39 -7.33 6.17 0.01
CA GLY A 39 -6.77 4.86 0.35
C GLY A 39 -7.78 3.72 0.21
N LEU A 40 -9.04 3.94 0.61
CA LEU A 40 -10.11 2.96 0.41
C LEU A 40 -10.49 2.83 -1.07
N LYS A 41 -10.60 3.95 -1.79
CA LYS A 41 -10.94 4.00 -3.21
C LYS A 41 -9.90 3.27 -4.05
N GLY A 42 -8.61 3.60 -3.86
CA GLY A 42 -7.52 2.99 -4.61
C GLY A 42 -7.40 1.48 -4.35
N ALA A 43 -7.54 1.03 -3.10
CA ALA A 43 -7.53 -0.39 -2.77
C ALA A 43 -8.69 -1.17 -3.41
N ASP A 44 -9.89 -0.60 -3.45
CA ASP A 44 -11.03 -1.21 -4.12
C ASP A 44 -10.89 -1.13 -5.66
N MET A 45 -10.31 -0.05 -6.19
CA MET A 45 -10.03 0.07 -7.62
C MET A 45 -9.04 -1.01 -8.07
N LEU A 46 -7.94 -1.20 -7.37
CA LEU A 46 -6.98 -2.28 -7.64
C LEU A 46 -7.63 -3.66 -7.67
N LYS A 47 -8.64 -3.87 -6.82
CA LYS A 47 -9.37 -5.14 -6.72
C LYS A 47 -10.41 -5.36 -7.82
N TYR A 48 -11.15 -4.32 -8.17
CA TYR A 48 -12.32 -4.45 -9.04
C TYR A 48 -12.09 -4.03 -10.47
N PHE A 49 -11.00 -3.30 -10.75
CA PHE A 49 -10.63 -2.79 -12.07
C PHE A 49 -9.14 -3.10 -12.36
N PRO A 50 -8.82 -4.39 -12.61
CA PRO A 50 -7.43 -4.80 -12.80
C PRO A 50 -6.75 -4.15 -14.03
N ASP A 51 -7.54 -3.65 -14.96
CA ASP A 51 -7.12 -2.87 -16.13
C ASP A 51 -6.75 -1.42 -15.80
N LYS A 52 -7.17 -0.89 -14.63
CA LYS A 52 -6.90 0.47 -14.17
C LYS A 52 -5.80 0.52 -13.10
N ILE A 53 -4.73 -0.25 -13.28
CA ILE A 53 -3.63 -0.33 -12.31
C ILE A 53 -2.96 1.03 -12.12
N ASP A 54 -2.72 1.78 -13.21
CA ASP A 54 -2.09 3.09 -13.13
C ASP A 54 -2.93 4.09 -12.34
N GLU A 55 -4.23 4.18 -12.62
CA GLU A 55 -5.14 5.05 -11.89
C GLU A 55 -5.20 4.68 -10.40
N SER A 56 -5.28 3.37 -10.09
CA SER A 56 -5.23 2.87 -8.72
C SER A 56 -3.94 3.28 -7.99
N PHE A 57 -2.80 3.15 -8.66
CA PHE A 57 -1.50 3.54 -8.11
C PHE A 57 -1.45 5.04 -7.79
N GLN A 58 -1.89 5.91 -8.71
CA GLN A 58 -1.89 7.36 -8.51
C GLN A 58 -2.79 7.77 -7.34
N ILE A 59 -3.98 7.16 -7.23
CA ILE A 59 -4.90 7.40 -6.12
C ILE A 59 -4.28 6.97 -4.78
N LEU A 60 -3.63 5.81 -4.74
CA LEU A 60 -2.98 5.29 -3.52
C LEU A 60 -1.76 6.12 -3.15
N LYS A 61 -0.95 6.54 -4.13
CA LYS A 61 0.17 7.47 -3.93
C LYS A 61 -0.32 8.75 -3.26
N LYS A 62 -1.33 9.41 -3.85
CA LYS A 62 -1.93 10.63 -3.28
C LYS A 62 -2.48 10.40 -1.87
N SER A 63 -3.12 9.25 -1.61
CA SER A 63 -3.58 8.89 -0.26
C SER A 63 -2.45 8.87 0.76
N VAL A 64 -1.33 8.21 0.42
CA VAL A 64 -0.17 8.10 1.31
C VAL A 64 0.51 9.46 1.51
N GLU A 65 0.62 10.27 0.47
CA GLU A 65 1.16 11.64 0.55
C GLU A 65 0.33 12.53 1.50
N LEU A 66 -1.01 12.46 1.43
CA LEU A 66 -1.90 13.25 2.28
C LEU A 66 -1.93 12.77 3.74
N GLU A 67 -1.91 11.46 3.97
CA GLU A 67 -2.00 10.89 5.31
C GLU A 67 -0.64 10.78 6.03
N GLY A 68 0.46 10.65 5.28
CA GLY A 68 1.81 10.47 5.82
C GLY A 68 1.84 9.32 6.84
N SER A 69 2.37 9.58 8.03
CA SER A 69 2.44 8.59 9.12
C SER A 69 1.08 8.10 9.64
N LYS A 70 -0.02 8.76 9.28
CA LYS A 70 -1.39 8.33 9.63
C LYS A 70 -1.98 7.35 8.63
N SER A 71 -1.28 7.05 7.54
CA SER A 71 -1.72 6.11 6.49
C SER A 71 -2.14 4.78 7.10
N LYS A 72 -3.30 4.29 6.71
CA LYS A 72 -3.79 3.00 7.21
C LYS A 72 -2.96 1.84 6.66
N ALA A 73 -2.66 0.86 7.49
CA ALA A 73 -1.91 -0.34 7.13
C ALA A 73 -2.42 -1.01 5.83
N SER A 74 -3.74 -1.06 5.63
CA SER A 74 -4.35 -1.61 4.41
C SER A 74 -4.08 -0.78 3.16
N ALA A 75 -3.99 0.56 3.28
CA ALA A 75 -3.67 1.44 2.17
C ALA A 75 -2.20 1.31 1.76
N LEU A 76 -1.28 1.16 2.73
CA LEU A 76 0.14 0.92 2.48
C LEU A 76 0.36 -0.40 1.71
N VAL A 77 -0.31 -1.49 2.13
CA VAL A 77 -0.26 -2.77 1.41
C VAL A 77 -0.81 -2.62 -0.01
N ALA A 78 -1.93 -1.92 -0.20
CA ALA A 78 -2.51 -1.72 -1.52
C ALA A 78 -1.60 -0.86 -2.40
N TYR A 79 -0.97 0.19 -1.85
CA TYR A 79 -0.04 1.04 -2.57
C TYR A 79 1.17 0.27 -3.06
N PHE A 80 1.81 -0.49 -2.18
CA PHE A 80 2.94 -1.32 -2.58
C PHE A 80 2.54 -2.40 -3.61
N HIS A 81 1.40 -3.07 -3.40
CA HIS A 81 0.89 -4.06 -4.36
C HIS A 81 0.57 -3.44 -5.73
N SER A 82 0.06 -2.20 -5.78
CA SER A 82 -0.15 -1.52 -7.06
C SER A 82 1.16 -1.19 -7.77
N ALA A 83 2.23 -0.85 -7.03
CA ALA A 83 3.56 -0.63 -7.59
C ALA A 83 4.14 -1.92 -8.19
N THR A 84 4.04 -3.05 -7.47
CA THR A 84 4.50 -4.34 -8.00
C THR A 84 3.73 -4.75 -9.26
N LYS A 85 2.42 -4.52 -9.31
CA LYS A 85 1.60 -4.78 -10.50
C LYS A 85 1.96 -3.88 -11.69
N LYS A 86 2.26 -2.61 -11.45
CA LYS A 86 2.73 -1.70 -12.49
C LYS A 86 4.09 -2.14 -13.05
N PHE A 87 4.99 -2.58 -12.19
CA PHE A 87 6.28 -3.13 -12.62
C PHE A 87 6.08 -4.39 -13.48
N GLU A 88 5.26 -5.34 -13.03
CA GLU A 88 4.91 -6.55 -13.80
C GLU A 88 4.33 -6.22 -15.20
N SER A 89 3.69 -5.07 -15.32
CA SER A 89 3.12 -4.57 -16.59
C SER A 89 4.09 -3.70 -17.40
N GLY A 90 5.34 -3.51 -16.96
CA GLY A 90 6.34 -2.68 -17.64
C GLY A 90 6.08 -1.16 -17.54
N LEU A 91 5.24 -0.72 -16.59
CA LEU A 91 4.86 0.69 -16.38
C LEU A 91 5.67 1.37 -15.27
N LEU A 92 6.51 0.64 -14.57
CA LEU A 92 7.44 1.14 -13.57
C LEU A 92 8.78 0.42 -13.71
N GLU A 93 9.85 1.11 -13.34
CA GLU A 93 11.17 0.52 -13.19
C GLU A 93 11.35 -0.10 -11.80
N LYS A 94 12.37 -0.95 -11.64
CA LYS A 94 12.70 -1.57 -10.35
C LYS A 94 13.00 -0.52 -9.27
N SER A 95 13.71 0.55 -9.62
CA SER A 95 14.01 1.68 -8.74
C SER A 95 12.76 2.32 -8.13
N ASP A 96 11.68 2.45 -8.93
CA ASP A 96 10.42 3.02 -8.46
C ASP A 96 9.76 2.11 -7.42
N VAL A 97 9.82 0.79 -7.62
CA VAL A 97 9.30 -0.20 -6.65
C VAL A 97 10.08 -0.13 -5.33
N LEU A 98 11.42 0.02 -5.41
CA LEU A 98 12.29 0.18 -4.24
C LEU A 98 11.98 1.48 -3.48
N GLU A 99 11.73 2.58 -4.20
CA GLU A 99 11.31 3.85 -3.59
C GLU A 99 9.98 3.70 -2.84
N VAL A 100 8.97 3.10 -3.48
CA VAL A 100 7.67 2.84 -2.83
C VAL A 100 7.84 1.95 -1.62
N TYR A 101 8.67 0.90 -1.69
CA TYR A 101 8.98 0.06 -0.53
C TYR A 101 9.58 0.88 0.62
N SER A 102 10.56 1.74 0.33
CA SER A 102 11.19 2.60 1.35
C SER A 102 10.15 3.50 2.05
N ILE A 103 9.24 4.12 1.29
CA ILE A 103 8.18 4.96 1.84
C ILE A 103 7.25 4.16 2.75
N VAL A 104 6.70 3.04 2.27
CA VAL A 104 5.71 2.27 3.04
C VAL A 104 6.31 1.62 4.28
N SER A 105 7.55 1.12 4.19
CA SER A 105 8.25 0.51 5.34
C SER A 105 8.59 1.55 6.40
N SER A 106 9.03 2.76 6.02
CA SER A 106 9.28 3.86 6.96
C SER A 106 8.01 4.25 7.74
N ILE A 107 6.86 4.34 7.06
CA ILE A 107 5.58 4.64 7.72
C ILE A 107 5.16 3.51 8.67
N ILE A 108 5.39 2.26 8.28
CA ILE A 108 5.09 1.10 9.13
C ILE A 108 5.98 1.10 10.36
N ASP A 109 7.29 1.30 10.21
CA ASP A 109 8.26 1.34 11.30
C ASP A 109 7.92 2.45 12.31
N ASP A 110 7.57 3.66 11.82
CA ASP A 110 7.09 4.77 12.66
C ASP A 110 5.84 4.40 13.48
N ASN A 111 4.90 3.67 12.89
CA ASN A 111 3.69 3.25 13.59
C ASN A 111 3.94 2.08 14.55
N LEU A 112 4.87 1.19 14.24
CA LEU A 112 5.27 0.09 15.13
C LEU A 112 6.03 0.62 16.35
N SER A 113 6.90 1.62 16.17
CA SER A 113 7.64 2.25 17.27
C SER A 113 6.73 2.96 18.27
N LYS A 114 5.60 3.54 17.79
CA LYS A 114 4.59 4.17 18.64
C LYS A 114 3.74 3.18 19.42
N GLY A 115 3.70 1.92 18.98
CA GLY A 115 2.90 0.86 19.60
C GLY A 115 1.39 1.10 19.58
N GLY A 116 0.68 0.36 20.44
CA GLY A 116 -0.73 0.58 20.70
C GLY A 116 -1.67 -0.33 19.90
N LYS A 117 -2.97 -0.01 19.92
CA LYS A 117 -4.04 -0.89 19.38
C LYS A 117 -3.91 -1.20 17.89
N SER A 118 -3.21 -0.36 17.13
CA SER A 118 -3.03 -0.52 15.68
C SER A 118 -1.81 -1.37 15.30
N GLU A 119 -0.89 -1.62 16.21
CA GLU A 119 0.37 -2.34 16.00
C GLU A 119 0.18 -3.65 15.22
N LYS A 120 -0.76 -4.48 15.64
CA LYS A 120 -1.06 -5.77 14.97
C LYS A 120 -1.44 -5.63 13.50
N PHE A 121 -2.02 -4.48 13.10
CA PHE A 121 -2.38 -4.24 11.70
C PHE A 121 -1.17 -3.88 10.87
N TYR A 122 -0.24 -3.08 11.44
CA TYR A 122 1.01 -2.73 10.78
C TYR A 122 1.97 -3.91 10.70
N LEU A 123 2.06 -4.77 11.71
CA LEU A 123 2.80 -6.03 11.63
C LEU A 123 2.31 -6.92 10.49
N LYS A 124 0.99 -7.11 10.37
CA LYS A 124 0.41 -7.88 9.26
C LYS A 124 0.61 -7.20 7.89
N ALA A 125 0.62 -5.87 7.84
CA ALA A 125 0.92 -5.14 6.62
C ALA A 125 2.37 -5.34 6.22
N PHE A 126 3.29 -5.23 7.17
CA PHE A 126 4.70 -5.49 6.97
C PHE A 126 4.94 -6.89 6.38
N GLU A 127 4.43 -7.94 7.02
CA GLU A 127 4.56 -9.32 6.52
C GLU A 127 4.05 -9.51 5.08
N LYS A 128 2.97 -8.80 4.71
CA LYS A 128 2.43 -8.86 3.34
C LYS A 128 3.30 -8.13 2.33
N ILE A 129 3.82 -6.96 2.73
CA ILE A 129 4.72 -6.16 1.88
C ILE A 129 6.01 -6.91 1.65
N GLU A 130 6.60 -7.51 2.70
CA GLU A 130 7.80 -8.34 2.58
C GLU A 130 7.62 -9.49 1.57
N LYS A 131 6.50 -10.21 1.65
CA LYS A 131 6.19 -11.28 0.70
C LYS A 131 6.07 -10.81 -0.74
N LEU A 132 5.56 -9.60 -0.94
CA LEU A 132 5.45 -8.99 -2.28
C LEU A 132 6.80 -8.44 -2.76
N PHE A 133 7.69 -8.08 -1.84
CA PHE A 133 8.98 -7.47 -2.14
C PHE A 133 10.06 -8.49 -2.51
N VAL A 134 10.06 -9.67 -1.88
CA VAL A 134 11.06 -10.73 -2.10
C VAL A 134 11.38 -11.01 -3.59
N PRO A 135 10.40 -11.07 -4.52
CA PRO A 135 10.71 -11.30 -5.94
C PRO A 135 11.46 -10.16 -6.62
N PHE A 136 11.49 -8.97 -6.04
CA PHE A 136 12.09 -7.76 -6.61
C PHE A 136 13.47 -7.44 -6.06
N ALA A 137 13.78 -7.98 -4.89
CA ALA A 137 15.02 -7.69 -4.18
C ALA A 137 16.10 -8.74 -4.52
N SER A 138 17.22 -8.30 -5.07
CA SER A 138 18.45 -9.09 -5.00
C SER A 138 19.02 -9.03 -3.57
N CYS A 139 19.89 -9.99 -3.20
CA CYS A 139 20.58 -9.93 -1.91
C CYS A 139 21.33 -8.60 -1.74
N ASP A 140 21.95 -8.08 -2.78
CA ASP A 140 22.69 -6.81 -2.74
C ASP A 140 21.77 -5.61 -2.50
N ASP A 141 20.57 -5.58 -3.12
CA ASP A 141 19.58 -4.53 -2.87
C ASP A 141 19.11 -4.53 -1.41
N LEU A 142 18.84 -5.73 -0.88
CA LEU A 142 18.42 -5.90 0.52
C LEU A 142 19.52 -5.46 1.48
N VAL A 143 20.76 -5.89 1.27
CA VAL A 143 21.90 -5.52 2.08
C VAL A 143 22.11 -4.01 2.06
N THR A 144 22.05 -3.37 0.89
CA THR A 144 22.21 -1.92 0.76
C THR A 144 21.11 -1.17 1.53
N MET A 145 19.85 -1.53 1.31
CA MET A 145 18.72 -0.89 1.98
C MET A 145 18.74 -1.08 3.51
N PHE A 146 19.06 -2.29 3.98
CA PHE A 146 19.14 -2.54 5.43
C PHE A 146 20.33 -1.83 6.07
N ASN A 147 21.45 -1.73 5.39
CA ASN A 147 22.61 -0.96 5.87
C ASN A 147 22.30 0.55 5.94
N GLU A 148 21.64 1.12 4.96
CA GLU A 148 21.21 2.51 4.98
C GLU A 148 20.25 2.79 6.15
N LYS A 149 19.24 1.95 6.34
CA LYS A 149 18.31 2.03 7.48
C LYS A 149 19.01 1.85 8.81
N TYR A 150 19.90 0.86 8.94
CA TYR A 150 20.67 0.62 10.16
C TYR A 150 21.56 1.82 10.50
N ASN A 151 22.22 2.41 9.52
CA ASN A 151 23.06 3.58 9.75
C ASN A 151 22.25 4.84 10.14
N SER A 152 20.99 4.93 9.71
CA SER A 152 20.11 6.04 10.07
C SER A 152 19.47 5.90 11.47
N ASP A 153 19.28 4.67 11.96
CA ASP A 153 18.66 4.40 13.27
C ASP A 153 19.16 3.07 13.86
N LYS A 154 20.37 3.13 14.45
CA LYS A 154 21.07 1.96 15.03
C LYS A 154 20.36 1.32 16.22
N ASP A 155 19.53 2.07 16.92
CA ASP A 155 18.85 1.64 18.14
C ASP A 155 17.47 1.01 17.85
N ASN A 156 17.07 0.93 16.58
CA ASN A 156 15.78 0.39 16.18
C ASN A 156 15.74 -1.15 16.31
N LEU A 157 15.17 -1.62 17.43
CA LEU A 157 15.05 -3.05 17.73
C LEU A 157 14.25 -3.85 16.69
N ILE A 158 13.31 -3.21 15.99
CA ILE A 158 12.50 -3.85 14.95
C ILE A 158 13.37 -4.07 13.71
N LEU A 159 14.11 -3.05 13.30
CA LEU A 159 15.06 -3.11 12.19
C LEU A 159 16.13 -4.18 12.43
N ASN A 160 16.70 -4.22 13.64
CA ASN A 160 17.71 -5.20 14.01
C ASN A 160 17.18 -6.64 13.95
N LYS A 161 15.92 -6.87 14.32
CA LYS A 161 15.25 -8.18 14.17
C LYS A 161 14.98 -8.56 12.72
N GLN A 162 14.81 -7.59 11.82
CA GLN A 162 14.61 -7.82 10.39
C GLN A 162 15.91 -8.24 9.71
N ILE A 163 17.03 -7.57 10.03
CA ILE A 163 18.36 -7.87 9.47
C ILE A 163 18.80 -9.30 9.82
N VAL A 164 18.47 -9.80 11.02
CA VAL A 164 18.83 -11.15 11.47
C VAL A 164 18.01 -12.26 10.78
N LYS A 165 16.91 -11.91 10.10
CA LYS A 165 16.04 -12.88 9.41
C LYS A 165 16.36 -13.04 7.91
N VAL A 166 17.27 -12.24 7.36
CA VAL A 166 17.77 -12.31 5.98
C VAL A 166 19.04 -13.16 5.94
#